data_a4c9578d91c6431b0bc6a6eea3db95de
#
_entry.id   a4c9578d91c6431b0bc6a6eea3db95de
#
_cell.length_a   1.000
_cell.length_b   1.000
_cell.length_c   1.000
_cell.angle_alpha   90.00
_cell.angle_beta   90.00
_cell.angle_gamma   90.00
#
_symmetry.space_group_name_H-M   'P 1'
#
loop_
_entity.id
_entity.type
_entity.pdbx_description
1 polymer ?
#
loop_
_entity_poly.entity_id
_entity_poly.type
_entity_poly.pdbx_seq_one_letter_code
_entity_poly.pdbx_strand_id
1 'polypeptide(L)' 'MIRKLKSGKYRLYSRKQNPKTGRRRNLGTFDTREQAEKHERAVQYFKRAD' A
#
# COMPACT_ATOMS: atom_id res chain seq x y z
N MET A 1 -2.01 -3.08 -2.25
CA MET A 1 -1.22 -3.53 -3.42
C MET A 1 0.22 -3.10 -3.27
N ILE A 2 1.14 -4.03 -3.40
CA ILE A 2 2.57 -3.79 -3.18
C ILE A 2 3.30 -3.79 -4.50
N ARG A 3 4.14 -2.78 -4.72
CA ARG A 3 4.92 -2.66 -5.94
C ARG A 3 6.41 -2.53 -5.62
N LYS A 4 7.25 -3.31 -6.29
CA LYS A 4 8.70 -3.23 -6.16
C LYS A 4 9.24 -2.05 -6.95
N LEU A 5 10.05 -1.22 -6.28
CA LEU A 5 10.69 -0.07 -6.91
C LEU A 5 12.07 -0.46 -7.46
N LYS A 6 12.59 0.35 -8.39
CA LYS A 6 13.91 0.12 -8.96
C LYS A 6 15.03 0.16 -7.92
N SER A 7 14.83 0.91 -6.84
CA SER A 7 15.80 1.03 -5.76
C SER A 7 15.84 -0.21 -4.85
N GLY A 8 14.95 -1.18 -5.07
CA GLY A 8 14.85 -2.37 -4.22
C GLY A 8 13.88 -2.22 -3.07
N LYS A 9 13.26 -1.07 -2.94
CA LYS A 9 12.24 -0.85 -1.93
C LYS A 9 10.86 -1.24 -2.44
N TYR A 10 9.91 -1.34 -1.53
CA TYR A 10 8.53 -1.70 -1.84
C TYR A 10 7.60 -0.57 -1.44
N ARG A 11 6.69 -0.22 -2.34
CA ARG A 11 5.70 0.81 -2.09
C ARG A 11 4.32 0.19 -1.98
N LEU A 12 3.57 0.60 -0.94
CA LEU A 12 2.21 0.13 -0.73
C LEU A 12 1.21 1.14 -1.27
N TYR A 13 0.29 0.66 -2.09
CA TYR A 13 -0.79 1.47 -2.66
C TYR A 13 -2.14 0.99 -2.18
N SER A 14 -3.09 1.91 -2.09
CA SER A 14 -4.47 1.59 -1.78
C SER A 14 -5.09 0.73 -2.89
N ARG A 15 -6.03 -0.14 -2.54
CA ARG A 15 -6.77 -0.93 -3.52
C ARG A 15 -7.71 -0.08 -4.35
N LYS A 16 -8.26 0.97 -3.74
CA LYS A 16 -9.18 1.87 -4.42
C LYS A 16 -8.42 2.93 -5.19
N GLN A 17 -8.81 3.09 -6.45
CA GLN A 17 -8.27 4.12 -7.31
C GLN A 17 -9.06 5.41 -7.10
N ASN A 18 -8.38 6.54 -7.02
CA ASN A 18 -9.04 7.83 -6.90
C ASN A 18 -9.73 8.17 -8.22
N PRO A 19 -11.08 8.32 -8.25
CA PRO A 19 -11.79 8.59 -9.48
C PRO A 19 -11.45 9.95 -10.10
N LYS A 20 -10.97 10.90 -9.31
CA LYS A 20 -10.62 12.23 -9.82
C LYS A 20 -9.28 12.26 -10.53
N THR A 21 -8.29 11.52 -10.02
CA THR A 21 -6.92 11.52 -10.56
C THR A 21 -6.57 10.25 -11.31
N GLY A 22 -7.36 9.19 -11.14
CA GLY A 22 -7.08 7.88 -11.72
C GLY A 22 -5.90 7.16 -11.06
N ARG A 23 -5.40 7.70 -9.95
CA ARG A 23 -4.24 7.14 -9.26
C ARG A 23 -4.63 6.56 -7.91
N ARG A 24 -3.88 5.54 -7.49
CA ARG A 24 -4.05 4.93 -6.17
C ARG A 24 -3.29 5.73 -5.12
N ARG A 25 -3.85 5.80 -3.92
CA ARG A 25 -3.22 6.50 -2.82
C ARG A 25 -1.97 5.75 -2.36
N ASN A 26 -0.86 6.46 -2.17
CA ASN A 26 0.37 5.92 -1.62
C ASN A 26 0.24 5.82 -0.10
N LEU A 27 0.30 4.59 0.41
CA LEU A 27 0.17 4.33 1.86
C LEU A 27 1.52 4.28 2.57
N GLY A 28 2.62 4.21 1.83
CA GLY A 28 3.96 4.20 2.42
C GLY A 28 4.97 3.47 1.57
N THR A 29 6.25 3.65 1.92
CA THR A 29 7.37 2.98 1.28
C THR A 29 8.13 2.18 2.33
N PHE A 30 8.48 0.93 2.02
CA PHE A 30 9.10 0.01 2.96
C PHE A 30 10.36 -0.59 2.35
N ASP A 31 11.32 -0.95 3.22
CA ASP A 31 12.57 -1.56 2.78
C ASP A 31 12.40 -3.02 2.38
N THR A 32 11.41 -3.71 2.96
CA THR A 32 11.14 -5.11 2.67
C THR A 32 9.67 -5.33 2.34
N ARG A 33 9.41 -6.35 1.51
CA ARG A 33 8.05 -6.75 1.18
C ARG A 33 7.26 -7.18 2.41
N GLU A 34 7.94 -7.85 3.33
CA GLU A 34 7.32 -8.32 4.57
C GLU A 34 6.74 -7.16 5.37
N GLN A 35 7.49 -6.06 5.49
CA GLN A 35 7.01 -4.86 6.17
C GLN A 35 5.80 -4.26 5.47
N ALA A 36 5.83 -4.23 4.14
CA ALA A 36 4.71 -3.72 3.35
C ALA A 36 3.46 -4.58 3.54
N GLU A 37 3.62 -5.91 3.58
CA GLU A 37 2.50 -6.83 3.80
C GLU A 37 1.89 -6.65 5.19
N LYS A 38 2.71 -6.48 6.20
CA LYS A 38 2.22 -6.22 7.56
C LYS A 38 1.40 -4.95 7.62
N HIS A 39 1.89 -3.92 6.98
CA HIS A 39 1.17 -2.64 6.95
C HIS A 39 -0.15 -2.76 6.19
N GLU A 40 -0.16 -3.47 5.08
CA GLU A 40 -1.37 -3.71 4.31
C GLU A 40 -2.42 -4.45 5.13
N ARG A 41 -2.02 -5.46 5.90
CA ARG A 41 -2.92 -6.15 6.80
C ARG A 41 -3.53 -5.22 7.83
N ALA A 42 -2.72 -4.37 8.44
CA ALA A 42 -3.19 -3.42 9.44
C ALA A 42 -4.22 -2.46 8.84
N VAL A 43 -3.96 -1.95 7.65
CA VAL A 43 -4.88 -1.06 6.95
C VAL A 43 -6.20 -1.76 6.67
N GLN A 44 -6.15 -3.00 6.18
CA GLN A 44 -7.36 -3.79 5.91
C GLN A 44 -8.15 -4.07 7.18
N TYR A 45 -7.45 -4.37 8.26
CA TYR A 45 -8.08 -4.61 9.55
C TYR A 45 -8.85 -3.38 10.04
N PHE A 46 -8.24 -2.22 9.97
CA PHE A 46 -8.90 -0.98 10.36
C PHE A 46 -10.12 -0.67 9.50
N LYS A 47 -10.05 -0.93 8.22
CA LYS A 47 -11.20 -0.73 7.33
C LYS A 47 -12.36 -1.65 7.67
N ARG A 48 -12.08 -2.87 8.11
CA ARG A 48 -13.13 -3.81 8.51
C ARG A 48 -13.78 -3.43 9.83
N ALA A 49 -13.04 -2.76 10.70
CA ALA A 49 -13.56 -2.33 11.99
C ALA A 49 -14.56 -1.18 11.88
N ASP A 50 -14.58 -0.52 10.75
CA ASP A 50 -15.54 0.53 10.46
C ASP A 50 -16.87 -0.07 9.99
#